data_81bf3fe105f79316f06a00bfb8f769bb
#
_entry.id   81bf3fe105f79316f06a00bfb8f769bb
#
_cell.length_a   1.000
_cell.length_b   1.000
_cell.length_c   1.000
_cell.angle_alpha   90.00
_cell.angle_beta   90.00
_cell.angle_gamma   90.00
#
_symmetry.space_group_name_H-M   'P 1'
#
loop_
_entity.id
_entity.type
_entity.pdbx_description
1 polymer ?
#
loop_
_entity_poly.entity_id
_entity_poly.type
_entity_poly.pdbx_seq_one_letter_code
_entity_poly.pdbx_strand_id
1 'polypeptide(L)'
;MTEISAAVRINASPQHVWTILADLASYPQWNPLFREASGQLTAGSTVTLKTVRPGTERVMTVKVKVLAAEPGVQLRWVSSLPGIITREHSFTLTPADGGTRLVQTETYRGLLGRMSAKSVSRTQASFETLNKAIKQRTEHDQEATPE
;
A
#
# COMPACT_ATOMS: atom_id res chain seq x y z
N MET A 1 -15.22 4.69 -13.18
CA MET A 1 -14.43 3.94 -12.20
C MET A 1 -13.11 3.53 -12.83
N THR A 2 -12.03 3.67 -12.10
CA THR A 2 -10.68 3.22 -12.52
C THR A 2 -10.14 2.29 -11.45
N GLU A 3 -9.52 1.20 -11.88
CA GLU A 3 -8.81 0.29 -10.97
C GLU A 3 -7.38 0.10 -11.47
N ILE A 4 -6.42 0.22 -10.56
CA ILE A 4 -5.00 0.04 -10.85
C ILE A 4 -4.47 -1.03 -9.91
N SER A 5 -3.74 -1.99 -10.44
CA SER A 5 -3.25 -3.13 -9.66
C SER A 5 -1.81 -3.46 -10.04
N ALA A 6 -1.04 -3.89 -9.05
CA ALA A 6 0.34 -4.36 -9.25
C ALA A 6 0.58 -5.54 -8.31
N ALA A 7 1.30 -6.54 -8.79
CA ALA A 7 1.59 -7.75 -8.03
C ALA A 7 3.10 -8.02 -7.99
N VAL A 8 3.56 -8.61 -6.89
CA VAL A 8 4.94 -9.05 -6.74
C VAL A 8 4.99 -10.33 -5.90
N ARG A 9 5.97 -11.19 -6.16
CA ARG A 9 6.24 -12.33 -5.32
C ARG A 9 7.35 -11.98 -4.34
N ILE A 10 7.11 -12.25 -3.06
CA ILE A 10 8.06 -11.99 -1.97
C ILE A 10 8.49 -13.33 -1.36
N ASN A 11 9.78 -13.51 -1.19
CA ASN A 11 10.34 -14.74 -0.64
C ASN A 11 10.34 -14.71 0.89
N ALA A 12 9.13 -14.63 1.46
CA ALA A 12 8.88 -14.62 2.89
C ALA A 12 7.43 -15.00 3.14
N SER A 13 7.11 -15.44 4.36
CA SER A 13 5.74 -15.81 4.71
C SER A 13 4.79 -14.61 4.71
N PRO A 14 3.48 -14.82 4.52
CA PRO A 14 2.51 -13.72 4.63
C PRO A 14 2.57 -13.00 5.98
N GLN A 15 2.84 -13.71 7.07
CA GLN A 15 2.98 -13.11 8.40
C GLN A 15 4.18 -12.19 8.47
N HIS A 16 5.30 -12.56 7.84
CA HIS A 16 6.49 -11.71 7.82
C HIS A 16 6.25 -10.45 6.96
N VAL A 17 5.63 -10.60 5.79
CA VAL A 17 5.25 -9.44 4.96
C VAL A 17 4.34 -8.51 5.74
N TRP A 18 3.39 -9.08 6.47
CA TRP A 18 2.46 -8.30 7.30
C TRP A 18 3.19 -7.44 8.33
N THR A 19 4.22 -7.98 9.00
CA THR A 19 4.97 -7.20 9.99
C THR A 19 5.61 -5.95 9.38
N ILE A 20 6.02 -6.01 8.13
CA ILE A 20 6.57 -4.88 7.41
C ILE A 20 5.48 -3.86 7.06
N LEU A 21 4.36 -4.33 6.53
CA LEU A 21 3.22 -3.46 6.19
C LEU A 21 2.60 -2.80 7.41
N ALA A 22 2.54 -3.50 8.54
CA ALA A 22 1.88 -3.02 9.75
C ALA A 22 2.75 -2.07 10.58
N ASP A 23 4.05 -2.04 10.35
CA ASP A 23 4.98 -1.18 11.08
C ASP A 23 5.02 0.22 10.47
N LEU A 24 3.98 0.99 10.74
CA LEU A 24 3.82 2.34 10.19
C LEU A 24 4.97 3.27 10.59
N ALA A 25 5.50 3.11 11.80
CA ALA A 25 6.57 3.96 12.32
C ALA A 25 7.87 3.81 11.51
N SER A 26 8.07 2.69 10.83
CA SER A 26 9.26 2.44 10.02
C SER A 26 9.13 2.90 8.57
N TYR A 27 7.96 3.35 8.13
CA TYR A 27 7.74 3.78 6.75
C TYR A 27 8.75 4.84 6.26
N PRO A 28 9.17 5.83 7.07
CA PRO A 28 10.19 6.78 6.61
C PRO A 28 11.53 6.15 6.20
N GLN A 29 11.81 4.94 6.68
CA GLN A 29 13.07 4.26 6.41
C GLN A 29 13.12 3.61 5.03
N TRP A 30 11.95 3.24 4.46
CA TRP A 30 11.96 2.40 3.26
C TRP A 30 10.83 2.66 2.27
N ASN A 31 9.72 3.27 2.70
CA ASN A 31 8.52 3.37 1.86
C ASN A 31 8.60 4.59 0.91
N PRO A 32 8.67 4.37 -0.42
CA PRO A 32 8.82 5.48 -1.36
C PRO A 32 7.52 6.21 -1.69
N LEU A 33 6.37 5.62 -1.37
CA LEU A 33 5.06 6.18 -1.67
C LEU A 33 4.42 6.81 -0.44
N PHE A 34 4.33 6.06 0.65
CA PHE A 34 3.82 6.54 1.92
C PHE A 34 5.01 6.87 2.82
N ARG A 35 5.53 8.09 2.67
CA ARG A 35 6.75 8.54 3.33
C ARG A 35 6.66 8.51 4.84
N GLU A 36 5.47 8.77 5.38
CA GLU A 36 5.17 8.67 6.81
C GLU A 36 3.76 8.17 6.98
N ALA A 37 3.53 7.42 8.05
CA ALA A 37 2.21 6.93 8.40
C ALA A 37 2.08 6.89 9.93
N SER A 38 0.91 7.29 10.44
CA SER A 38 0.63 7.26 11.87
C SER A 38 -0.82 6.93 12.13
N GLY A 39 -1.09 6.27 13.25
CA GLY A 39 -2.40 5.83 13.64
C GLY A 39 -2.40 4.36 14.00
N GLN A 40 -3.59 3.79 14.15
CA GLN A 40 -3.75 2.38 14.49
C GLN A 40 -4.35 1.61 13.32
N LEU A 41 -3.81 0.45 13.03
CA LEU A 41 -4.33 -0.45 12.00
C LEU A 41 -5.43 -1.34 12.58
N THR A 42 -6.56 -0.71 12.88
CA THR A 42 -7.76 -1.36 13.37
C THR A 42 -8.94 -0.88 12.55
N ALA A 43 -9.81 -1.78 12.12
CA ALA A 43 -10.99 -1.40 11.32
C ALA A 43 -11.76 -0.27 12.02
N GLY A 44 -12.06 0.78 11.27
CA GLY A 44 -12.73 1.98 11.75
C GLY A 44 -11.82 3.10 12.22
N SER A 45 -10.52 2.82 12.42
CA SER A 45 -9.55 3.83 12.84
C SER A 45 -9.08 4.69 11.68
N THR A 46 -8.59 5.88 12.00
CA THR A 46 -8.01 6.80 11.01
C THR A 46 -6.49 6.68 11.02
N VAL A 47 -5.90 6.58 9.85
CA VAL A 47 -4.45 6.62 9.65
C VAL A 47 -4.14 7.89 8.85
N THR A 48 -3.10 8.61 9.27
CA THR A 48 -2.61 9.79 8.57
C THR A 48 -1.39 9.39 7.75
N LEU A 49 -1.43 9.66 6.46
CA LEU A 49 -0.36 9.31 5.52
C LEU A 49 0.25 10.58 4.94
N LYS A 50 1.57 10.59 4.79
CA LYS A 50 2.25 11.54 3.90
C LYS A 50 2.60 10.78 2.64
N THR A 51 1.86 11.06 1.58
CA THR A 51 1.95 10.32 0.32
C THR A 51 2.55 11.18 -0.78
N VAL A 52 3.38 10.55 -1.62
CA VAL A 52 3.99 11.20 -2.78
C VAL A 52 3.01 11.11 -3.95
N ARG A 53 2.75 12.23 -4.58
CA ARG A 53 1.92 12.24 -5.79
C ARG A 53 2.65 11.51 -6.92
N PRO A 54 2.04 10.47 -7.55
CA PRO A 54 2.69 9.71 -8.61
C PRO A 54 3.25 10.58 -9.73
N GLY A 55 4.50 10.29 -10.14
CA GLY A 55 5.19 11.03 -11.18
C GLY A 55 5.77 12.38 -10.74
N THR A 56 5.72 12.70 -9.46
CA THR A 56 6.25 13.95 -8.89
C THR A 56 6.99 13.64 -7.58
N GLU A 57 7.60 14.70 -6.99
CA GLU A 57 8.18 14.61 -5.65
C GLU A 57 7.32 15.32 -4.61
N ARG A 58 6.11 15.72 -4.98
CA ARG A 58 5.20 16.44 -4.07
C ARG A 58 4.61 15.49 -3.04
N VAL A 59 4.73 15.87 -1.79
CA VAL A 59 4.18 15.13 -0.65
C VAL A 59 2.90 15.81 -0.18
N MET A 60 1.85 15.01 0.02
CA MET A 60 0.56 15.47 0.51
C MET A 60 0.19 14.70 1.76
N THR A 61 -0.49 15.35 2.69
CA THR A 61 -1.05 14.70 3.87
C THR A 61 -2.47 14.25 3.57
N VAL A 62 -2.74 12.96 3.76
CA VAL A 62 -4.05 12.36 3.50
C VAL A 62 -4.47 11.56 4.74
N LYS A 63 -5.73 11.68 5.11
CA LYS A 63 -6.32 10.85 6.16
C LYS A 63 -7.13 9.75 5.51
N VAL A 64 -6.89 8.51 5.94
CA VAL A 64 -7.61 7.34 5.45
C VAL A 64 -8.29 6.62 6.60
N LYS A 65 -9.42 6.00 6.31
CA LYS A 65 -10.11 5.15 7.25
C LYS A 65 -9.75 3.70 6.97
N VAL A 66 -9.31 2.97 7.98
CA VAL A 66 -9.01 1.54 7.85
C VAL A 66 -10.32 0.78 7.72
N LEU A 67 -10.46 0.02 6.64
CA LEU A 67 -11.60 -0.84 6.39
C LEU A 67 -11.35 -2.27 6.89
N ALA A 68 -10.13 -2.76 6.72
CA ALA A 68 -9.74 -4.09 7.15
C ALA A 68 -8.25 -4.11 7.48
N ALA A 69 -7.89 -4.77 8.57
CA ALA A 69 -6.50 -5.02 8.96
C ALA A 69 -6.44 -6.43 9.51
N GLU A 70 -6.29 -7.40 8.62
CA GLU A 70 -6.25 -8.82 8.95
C GLU A 70 -4.82 -9.33 8.82
N PRO A 71 -4.13 -9.61 9.95
CA PRO A 71 -2.73 -10.01 9.93
C PRO A 71 -2.45 -11.18 8.98
N GLY A 72 -1.50 -10.98 8.08
CA GLY A 72 -1.10 -12.00 7.11
C GLY A 72 -2.06 -12.18 5.94
N VAL A 73 -3.15 -11.43 5.87
CA VAL A 73 -4.21 -11.59 4.85
C VAL A 73 -4.41 -10.34 4.03
N GLN A 74 -4.81 -9.23 4.67
CA GLN A 74 -5.10 -8.00 3.93
C GLN A 74 -5.04 -6.76 4.79
N LEU A 75 -4.72 -5.66 4.12
CA LEU A 75 -4.82 -4.31 4.67
C LEU A 75 -5.57 -3.47 3.64
N ARG A 76 -6.66 -2.83 4.07
CA ARG A 76 -7.46 -1.97 3.19
C ARG A 76 -7.80 -0.67 3.89
N TRP A 77 -7.68 0.44 3.18
CA TRP A 77 -8.13 1.73 3.67
C TRP A 77 -8.75 2.56 2.55
N VAL A 78 -9.51 3.56 2.94
CA VAL A 78 -10.23 4.42 2.00
C VAL A 78 -10.06 5.88 2.37
N SER A 79 -9.89 6.72 1.34
CA SER A 79 -10.00 8.17 1.47
C SER A 79 -11.14 8.64 0.58
N SER A 80 -11.88 9.66 1.02
CA SER A 80 -13.03 10.13 0.29
C SER A 80 -13.21 11.63 0.39
N LEU A 81 -13.48 12.26 -0.76
CA LEU A 81 -14.06 13.59 -0.85
C LEU A 81 -15.49 13.36 -1.36
N PRO A 82 -16.52 13.46 -0.48
CA PRO A 82 -17.88 13.08 -0.84
C PRO A 82 -18.38 13.73 -2.13
N GLY A 83 -18.91 12.89 -3.04
CA GLY A 83 -19.41 13.33 -4.34
C GLY A 83 -18.34 13.63 -5.39
N ILE A 84 -17.06 13.65 -5.01
CA ILE A 84 -15.95 14.00 -5.91
C ILE A 84 -15.12 12.78 -6.25
N ILE A 85 -14.48 12.18 -5.24
CA ILE A 85 -13.64 10.99 -5.46
C ILE A 85 -13.59 10.14 -4.19
N THR A 86 -13.64 8.81 -4.38
CA THR A 86 -13.36 7.83 -3.35
C THR A 86 -12.22 6.95 -3.83
N ARG A 87 -11.18 6.80 -3.02
CA ARG A 87 -10.03 5.95 -3.31
C ARG A 87 -9.94 4.86 -2.26
N GLU A 88 -10.05 3.62 -2.68
CA GLU A 88 -9.84 2.48 -1.80
C GLU A 88 -8.55 1.78 -2.20
N HIS A 89 -7.62 1.72 -1.26
CA HIS A 89 -6.31 1.09 -1.44
C HIS A 89 -6.25 -0.22 -0.66
N SER A 90 -5.80 -1.28 -1.29
CA SER A 90 -5.69 -2.59 -0.65
C SER A 90 -4.35 -3.25 -0.91
N PHE A 91 -3.89 -4.01 0.09
CA PHE A 91 -2.77 -4.93 0.01
C PHE A 91 -3.33 -6.30 0.37
N THR A 92 -3.25 -7.24 -0.56
CA THR A 92 -3.71 -8.62 -0.34
C THR A 92 -2.52 -9.56 -0.35
N LEU A 93 -2.41 -10.41 0.67
CA LEU A 93 -1.32 -11.36 0.82
C LEU A 93 -1.86 -12.76 0.63
N THR A 94 -1.24 -13.52 -0.28
CA THR A 94 -1.65 -14.90 -0.55
C THR A 94 -0.40 -15.79 -0.53
N PRO A 95 -0.43 -16.94 0.18
CA PRO A 95 0.69 -17.88 0.12
C PRO A 95 0.92 -18.34 -1.32
N ALA A 96 2.19 -18.42 -1.74
CA ALA A 96 2.55 -18.82 -3.09
C ALA A 96 3.93 -19.48 -3.10
N ASP A 97 3.99 -20.78 -3.36
CA ASP A 97 5.24 -21.54 -3.54
C ASP A 97 6.31 -21.26 -2.46
N GLY A 98 5.92 -21.35 -1.20
CA GLY A 98 6.84 -21.10 -0.08
C GLY A 98 7.10 -19.64 0.23
N GLY A 99 6.46 -18.73 -0.48
CA GLY A 99 6.54 -17.29 -0.26
C GLY A 99 5.17 -16.65 -0.23
N THR A 100 5.11 -15.40 -0.63
CA THR A 100 3.87 -14.61 -0.62
C THR A 100 3.69 -13.92 -1.96
N ARG A 101 2.47 -13.96 -2.49
CA ARG A 101 2.05 -13.07 -3.55
C ARG A 101 1.38 -11.86 -2.92
N LEU A 102 1.95 -10.69 -3.15
CA LEU A 102 1.38 -9.41 -2.73
C LEU A 102 0.70 -8.77 -3.93
N VAL A 103 -0.57 -8.46 -3.78
CA VAL A 103 -1.31 -7.67 -4.78
C VAL A 103 -1.72 -6.36 -4.15
N GLN A 104 -1.27 -5.28 -4.77
CA GLN A 104 -1.64 -3.92 -4.39
C GLN A 104 -2.66 -3.41 -5.41
N THR A 105 -3.81 -2.92 -4.93
CA THR A 105 -4.87 -2.42 -5.80
C THR A 105 -5.42 -1.12 -5.26
N GLU A 106 -5.69 -0.18 -6.15
CA GLU A 106 -6.42 1.04 -5.79
C GLU A 106 -7.57 1.25 -6.76
N THR A 107 -8.75 1.49 -6.21
CA THR A 107 -9.98 1.73 -6.96
C THR A 107 -10.40 3.17 -6.77
N TYR A 108 -10.69 3.86 -7.87
CA TYR A 108 -11.09 5.26 -7.90
C TYR A 108 -12.54 5.35 -8.38
N ARG A 109 -13.40 5.99 -7.59
CA ARG A 109 -14.84 6.16 -7.88
C ARG A 109 -15.25 7.61 -7.71
N GLY A 110 -16.42 7.98 -8.24
CA GLY A 110 -16.96 9.33 -8.18
C GLY A 110 -16.69 10.13 -9.45
N LEU A 111 -16.97 11.43 -9.41
CA LEU A 111 -16.83 12.31 -10.58
C LEU A 111 -15.40 12.35 -11.11
N LEU A 112 -14.40 12.33 -10.23
CA LEU A 112 -12.99 12.32 -10.60
C LEU A 112 -12.38 10.93 -10.55
N GLY A 113 -13.20 9.88 -10.52
CA GLY A 113 -12.74 8.50 -10.52
C GLY A 113 -12.24 7.99 -11.87
N ARG A 114 -12.42 8.79 -12.94
CA ARG A 114 -11.93 8.45 -14.27
C ARG A 114 -10.59 9.13 -14.50
N MET A 115 -9.55 8.33 -14.69
CA MET A 115 -8.20 8.83 -14.83
C MET A 115 -7.74 8.79 -16.29
N SER A 116 -6.88 9.74 -16.69
CA SER A 116 -6.23 9.70 -17.99
C SER A 116 -5.26 8.51 -18.07
N ALA A 117 -4.96 8.05 -19.29
CA ALA A 117 -3.99 6.97 -19.52
C ALA A 117 -2.62 7.32 -18.92
N LYS A 118 -2.21 8.59 -19.02
CA LYS A 118 -0.94 9.04 -18.44
C LYS A 118 -0.92 8.96 -16.92
N SER A 119 -2.02 9.35 -16.26
CA SER A 119 -2.13 9.24 -14.79
C SER A 119 -2.17 7.78 -14.34
N VAL A 120 -2.88 6.92 -15.06
CA VAL A 120 -2.90 5.48 -14.79
C VAL A 120 -1.49 4.90 -14.87
N SER A 121 -0.75 5.23 -15.93
CA SER A 121 0.61 4.72 -16.13
C SER A 121 1.56 5.16 -15.02
N ARG A 122 1.49 6.43 -14.59
CA ARG A 122 2.31 6.95 -13.49
C ARG A 122 1.99 6.29 -12.17
N THR A 123 0.71 6.08 -11.89
CA THR A 123 0.25 5.43 -10.65
C THR A 123 0.66 3.96 -10.64
N GLN A 124 0.51 3.28 -11.77
CA GLN A 124 0.96 1.89 -11.93
C GLN A 124 2.45 1.76 -11.60
N ALA A 125 3.28 2.64 -12.15
CA ALA A 125 4.72 2.64 -11.90
C ALA A 125 5.03 2.89 -10.41
N SER A 126 4.28 3.79 -9.77
CA SER A 126 4.43 4.09 -8.34
C SER A 126 4.11 2.86 -7.48
N PHE A 127 3.06 2.11 -7.82
CA PHE A 127 2.69 0.89 -7.10
C PHE A 127 3.73 -0.22 -7.30
N GLU A 128 4.28 -0.35 -8.49
CA GLU A 128 5.35 -1.31 -8.76
C GLU A 128 6.60 -0.99 -7.94
N THR A 129 6.93 0.29 -7.83
CA THR A 129 8.06 0.76 -7.00
C THR A 129 7.82 0.45 -5.53
N LEU A 130 6.60 0.68 -5.02
CA LEU A 130 6.26 0.32 -3.64
C LEU A 130 6.33 -1.19 -3.42
N ASN A 131 5.80 -1.98 -4.33
CA ASN A 131 5.88 -3.45 -4.23
C ASN A 131 7.31 -3.94 -4.15
N LYS A 132 8.21 -3.39 -4.95
CA LYS A 132 9.64 -3.73 -4.89
C LYS A 132 10.27 -3.34 -3.55
N ALA A 133 9.88 -2.17 -3.02
CA ALA A 133 10.39 -1.71 -1.73
C ALA A 133 9.92 -2.62 -0.58
N ILE A 134 8.67 -3.06 -0.61
CA ILE A 134 8.13 -4.01 0.37
C ILE A 134 8.90 -5.33 0.28
N LYS A 135 9.09 -5.83 -0.93
CA LYS A 135 9.85 -7.06 -1.17
C LYS A 135 11.28 -6.96 -0.63
N GLN A 136 12.00 -5.90 -0.98
CA GLN A 136 13.38 -5.69 -0.55
C GLN A 136 13.47 -5.55 0.97
N ARG A 137 12.59 -4.77 1.58
CA ARG A 137 12.57 -4.58 3.02
C ARG A 137 12.29 -5.88 3.75
N THR A 138 11.31 -6.66 3.28
CA THR A 138 10.92 -7.93 3.89
C THR A 138 12.04 -8.95 3.77
N GLU A 139 12.60 -9.12 2.60
CA GLU A 139 13.66 -10.12 2.36
C GLU A 139 14.96 -9.75 3.06
N HIS A 140 15.27 -8.45 3.13
CA HIS A 140 16.44 -7.97 3.88
C HIS A 140 16.28 -8.18 5.39
N ASP A 141 15.08 -7.89 5.91
CA ASP A 141 14.76 -8.11 7.33
C ASP A 141 14.88 -9.59 7.70
N GLN A 142 14.42 -10.48 6.82
CA GLN A 142 14.51 -11.92 7.02
C GLN A 142 15.98 -12.39 7.04
N GLU A 143 16.84 -11.84 6.19
CA GLU A 143 18.27 -12.14 6.17
C GLU A 143 18.99 -11.62 7.42
N ALA A 144 18.57 -10.47 7.95
CA ALA A 144 19.16 -9.85 9.13
C ALA A 144 18.77 -10.54 10.43
N THR A 145 17.78 -11.44 10.42
CA THR A 145 17.30 -12.18 11.59
C THR A 145 17.68 -13.67 11.42
N PRO A 146 18.90 -14.06 11.78
CA PRO A 146 19.29 -15.47 11.70
C PRO A 146 18.49 -16.26 12.71
N GLU A 147 18.11 -17.45 12.33
CA GLU A 147 17.42 -18.40 13.22
C GLU A 147 18.34 -18.83 14.37
#